data_f1518a2ccd3f563c766c1ecd9526df0b
#
_entry.id   f1518a2ccd3f563c766c1ecd9526df0b
#
_cell.length_a   1.000
_cell.length_b   1.000
_cell.length_c   1.000
_cell.angle_alpha   90.00
_cell.angle_beta   90.00
_cell.angle_gamma   90.00
#
_symmetry.space_group_name_H-M   'P 1'
#
loop_
_entity.id
_entity.type
_entity.pdbx_description
1 polymer ?
#
loop_
_entity_poly.entity_id
_entity_poly.type
_entity_poly.pdbx_seq_one_letter_code
_entity_poly.pdbx_strand_id
1 'polypeptide(L)' 'MKIAKMLLIIVIAMVGFFGFRWHVYVSNTDSPYDEVGITLNSNMPLPIRKWGCDKLHATFGNVLPPYGCQQPDGDGRSWL' A
#
# COMPACT_ATOMS: atom_id res chain seq x y z
N MET A 1 -24.88 -18.59 13.57
CA MET A 1 -23.63 -18.65 14.29
C MET A 1 -22.48 -19.29 13.50
N LYS A 2 -22.71 -20.41 12.79
CA LYS A 2 -21.68 -20.98 11.92
C LYS A 2 -21.32 -20.02 10.79
N ILE A 3 -22.30 -19.31 10.25
CA ILE A 3 -22.07 -18.35 9.17
C ILE A 3 -21.23 -17.19 9.65
N ALA A 4 -21.47 -16.69 10.87
CA ALA A 4 -20.69 -15.57 11.43
C ALA A 4 -19.21 -15.97 11.62
N LYS A 5 -18.95 -17.21 12.07
CA LYS A 5 -17.59 -17.71 12.22
C LYS A 5 -16.90 -17.87 10.86
N MET A 6 -17.62 -18.38 9.86
CA MET A 6 -17.08 -18.52 8.51
C MET A 6 -16.74 -17.16 7.92
N LEU A 7 -17.64 -16.18 8.06
CA LEU A 7 -17.41 -14.83 7.56
C LEU A 7 -16.19 -14.19 8.25
N LEU A 8 -16.06 -14.40 9.56
CA LEU A 8 -14.92 -13.88 10.30
C LEU A 8 -13.60 -14.47 9.80
N ILE A 9 -13.57 -15.78 9.58
CA ILE A 9 -12.38 -16.47 9.06
C ILE A 9 -12.02 -15.96 7.68
N ILE A 10 -13.00 -15.78 6.80
CA ILE A 10 -12.80 -15.26 5.45
C ILE A 10 -12.23 -13.84 5.50
N VAL A 11 -12.81 -12.98 6.34
CA VAL A 11 -12.34 -11.60 6.49
C VAL A 11 -10.90 -11.55 6.99
N ILE A 12 -10.58 -12.36 8.02
CA ILE A 12 -9.22 -12.42 8.55
C ILE A 12 -8.24 -12.92 7.49
N ALA A 13 -8.63 -13.94 6.72
CA ALA A 13 -7.78 -14.47 5.65
C ALA A 13 -7.54 -13.42 4.56
N MET A 14 -8.58 -12.68 4.16
CA MET A 14 -8.44 -11.63 3.16
C MET A 14 -7.57 -10.47 3.65
N VAL A 15 -7.80 -10.02 4.87
CA VAL A 15 -6.98 -8.94 5.45
C VAL A 15 -5.53 -9.37 5.55
N GLY A 16 -5.28 -10.61 5.99
CA GLY A 16 -3.92 -11.14 6.07
C GLY A 16 -3.26 -11.25 4.71
N PHE A 17 -3.99 -11.76 3.70
CA PHE A 17 -3.46 -11.89 2.34
C PHE A 17 -3.13 -10.54 1.73
N PHE A 18 -4.08 -9.60 1.73
CA PHE A 18 -3.87 -8.29 1.14
C PHE A 18 -2.90 -7.44 1.95
N GLY A 19 -2.93 -7.55 3.26
CA GLY A 19 -1.96 -6.87 4.12
C GLY A 19 -0.54 -7.35 3.88
N PHE A 20 -0.36 -8.66 3.71
CA PHE A 20 0.95 -9.22 3.39
C PHE A 20 1.42 -8.76 2.01
N ARG A 21 0.54 -8.78 1.00
CA ARG A 21 0.87 -8.29 -0.34
C ARG A 21 1.26 -6.82 -0.31
N TRP A 22 0.51 -6.01 0.43
CA TRP A 22 0.84 -4.60 0.60
C TRP A 22 2.20 -4.42 1.27
N HIS A 23 2.45 -5.16 2.35
CA HIS A 23 3.74 -5.09 3.05
C HIS A 23 4.91 -5.48 2.15
N VAL A 24 4.74 -6.52 1.35
CA VAL A 24 5.76 -6.94 0.37
C VAL A 24 6.02 -5.81 -0.62
N TYR A 25 4.96 -5.17 -1.10
CA TYR A 25 5.10 -4.05 -2.03
C TYR A 25 5.89 -2.89 -1.43
N VAL A 26 5.50 -2.42 -0.23
CA VAL A 26 6.16 -1.24 0.36
C VAL A 26 7.57 -1.54 0.86
N SER A 27 7.91 -2.81 1.01
CA SER A 27 9.24 -3.24 1.46
C SER A 27 10.13 -3.73 0.32
N ASN A 28 9.64 -3.76 -0.94
CA ASN A 28 10.41 -4.25 -2.06
C ASN A 28 11.52 -3.26 -2.44
N THR A 29 12.55 -3.77 -3.13
CA THR A 29 13.69 -2.97 -3.57
C THR A 29 13.81 -2.92 -5.09
N ASP A 30 12.83 -3.48 -5.82
CA ASP A 30 12.89 -3.59 -7.27
C ASP A 30 12.22 -2.41 -7.97
N SER A 31 10.98 -2.08 -7.60
CA SER A 31 10.23 -1.00 -8.24
C SER A 31 9.05 -0.55 -7.38
N PRO A 32 8.79 0.76 -7.29
CA PRO A 32 7.59 1.27 -6.63
C PRO A 32 6.35 1.26 -7.53
N TYR A 33 6.44 0.76 -8.76
CA TYR A 33 5.40 0.88 -9.77
C TYR A 33 4.64 -0.41 -10.04
N ASP A 34 4.59 -1.33 -9.08
CA ASP A 34 3.77 -2.53 -9.19
C ASP A 34 2.29 -2.18 -9.10
N GLU A 35 1.51 -2.51 -10.14
CA GLU A 35 0.10 -2.12 -10.23
C GLU A 35 -0.74 -2.65 -9.07
N VAL A 36 -0.52 -3.90 -8.68
CA VAL A 36 -1.27 -4.50 -7.55
C VAL A 36 -0.91 -3.78 -6.25
N GLY A 37 0.37 -3.53 -6.03
CA GLY A 37 0.84 -2.80 -4.85
C GLY A 37 0.32 -1.38 -4.80
N ILE A 38 0.34 -0.67 -5.94
CA ILE A 38 -0.20 0.68 -6.03
C ILE A 38 -1.69 0.70 -5.68
N THR A 39 -2.45 -0.25 -6.22
CA THR A 39 -3.88 -0.34 -5.92
C THR A 39 -4.12 -0.60 -4.44
N LEU A 40 -3.39 -1.54 -3.85
CA LEU A 40 -3.52 -1.84 -2.42
C LEU A 40 -3.17 -0.63 -1.56
N ASN A 41 -2.05 0.02 -1.85
CA ASN A 41 -1.59 1.15 -1.06
C ASN A 41 -2.51 2.36 -1.19
N SER A 42 -3.02 2.65 -2.39
CA SER A 42 -3.90 3.80 -2.61
C SER A 42 -5.26 3.64 -1.93
N ASN A 43 -5.65 2.42 -1.58
CA ASN A 43 -6.89 2.15 -0.84
C ASN A 43 -6.70 2.07 0.67
N MET A 44 -5.47 2.22 1.15
CA MET A 44 -5.21 2.20 2.59
C MET A 44 -5.61 3.53 3.23
N PRO A 45 -6.02 3.53 4.52
CA PRO A 45 -6.23 4.78 5.27
C PRO A 45 -4.96 5.64 5.25
N LEU A 46 -5.13 6.94 5.31
CA LEU A 46 -4.02 7.88 5.16
C LEU A 46 -2.81 7.60 6.07
N PRO A 47 -2.98 7.31 7.37
CA PRO A 47 -1.81 7.03 8.21
C PRO A 47 -1.02 5.82 7.77
N ILE A 48 -1.71 4.75 7.33
CA ILE A 48 -1.08 3.53 6.87
C ILE A 48 -0.44 3.75 5.50
N ARG A 49 -1.14 4.44 4.61
CA ARG A 49 -0.63 4.77 3.28
C ARG A 49 0.62 5.63 3.37
N LYS A 50 0.61 6.62 4.25
CA LYS A 50 1.78 7.49 4.45
C LYS A 50 2.98 6.70 4.96
N TRP A 51 2.76 5.78 5.89
CA TRP A 51 3.83 4.92 6.39
C TRP A 51 4.43 4.07 5.26
N GLY A 52 3.57 3.47 4.44
CA GLY A 52 4.01 2.68 3.29
C GLY A 52 4.74 3.53 2.26
N CYS A 53 4.23 4.73 1.97
CA CYS A 53 4.87 5.64 1.04
C CYS A 53 6.22 6.14 1.56
N ASP A 54 6.34 6.36 2.87
CA ASP A 54 7.61 6.75 3.47
C ASP A 54 8.66 5.65 3.32
N LYS A 55 8.25 4.37 3.45
CA LYS A 55 9.17 3.25 3.22
C LYS A 55 9.62 3.20 1.76
N LEU A 56 8.69 3.36 0.82
CA LEU A 56 9.02 3.39 -0.60
C LEU A 56 9.92 4.59 -0.93
N HIS A 57 9.64 5.74 -0.36
CA HIS A 57 10.45 6.94 -0.56
C HIS A 57 11.87 6.73 -0.04
N ALA A 58 12.03 6.08 1.10
CA ALA A 58 13.36 5.79 1.63
C ALA A 58 14.17 4.88 0.71
N THR A 59 13.49 3.95 0.02
CA THR A 59 14.13 3.02 -0.91
C THR A 59 14.33 3.62 -2.30
N PHE A 60 13.33 4.37 -2.79
CA PHE A 60 13.28 4.88 -4.16
C PHE A 60 13.24 6.41 -4.22
N GLY A 61 14.00 7.07 -3.35
CA GLY A 61 13.97 8.53 -3.22
C GLY A 61 14.33 9.31 -4.48
N ASN A 62 14.99 8.65 -5.45
CA ASN A 62 15.44 9.29 -6.68
C ASN A 62 14.45 9.17 -7.84
N VAL A 63 13.28 8.57 -7.62
CA VAL A 63 12.27 8.38 -8.66
C VAL A 63 11.01 9.13 -8.30
N LEU A 64 10.12 9.30 -9.30
CA LEU A 64 8.84 9.95 -9.06
C LEU A 64 7.94 9.05 -8.19
N PRO A 65 7.11 9.64 -7.32
CA PRO A 65 6.22 8.85 -6.49
C PRO A 65 5.18 8.12 -7.33
N PRO A 66 4.87 6.86 -7.00
CA PRO A 66 3.77 6.15 -7.66
C PRO A 66 2.42 6.72 -7.24
N TYR A 67 1.38 6.39 -8.01
CA TYR A 67 0.01 6.78 -7.65
C TYR A 67 -0.31 6.31 -6.22
N GLY A 68 -0.94 7.17 -5.46
CA GLY A 68 -1.22 6.92 -4.05
C GLY A 68 -0.15 7.45 -3.11
N CYS A 69 1.06 7.69 -3.60
CA CYS A 69 2.15 8.29 -2.83
C CYS A 69 2.47 9.72 -3.26
N GLN A 70 1.69 10.28 -4.17
CA GLN A 70 1.84 11.65 -4.61
C GLN A 70 1.14 12.61 -3.65
N GLN A 71 1.69 13.80 -3.46
CA GLN A 71 1.02 14.82 -2.67
C GLN A 71 -0.25 15.29 -3.40
N PRO A 72 -1.38 15.42 -2.67
CA PRO A 72 -2.65 15.83 -3.29
C PRO A 72 -2.57 17.19 -3.97
N ASP A 73 -1.82 18.13 -3.39
CA ASP A 73 -1.70 19.50 -3.90
C ASP A 73 -0.44 19.69 -4.73
N GLY A 74 0.28 18.61 -5.04
CA GLY A 74 1.53 18.69 -5.77
C GLY A 74 1.36 18.50 -7.26
N ASP A 75 2.49 18.56 -7.97
CA ASP A 75 2.57 18.37 -9.41
C ASP A 75 2.76 16.91 -9.82
N GLY A 76 2.57 15.99 -8.91
CA GLY A 76 2.80 14.56 -9.12
C GLY A 76 4.25 14.14 -8.98
N ARG A 77 5.14 15.07 -8.62
CA ARG A 77 6.57 14.80 -8.45
C ARG A 77 7.00 14.73 -6.99
N SER A 78 6.14 15.17 -6.10
CA SER A 78 6.45 15.22 -4.67
C SER A 78 5.84 14.03 -3.95
N TRP A 79 6.62 13.43 -3.07
CA TRP A 79 6.15 12.31 -2.25
C TRP A 79 5.25 12.82 -1.12
N LEU A 80 4.26 12.01 -0.82
CA LEU A 80 3.31 12.27 0.27
C LEU A 80 3.99 12.45 1.62
#